data_ed6d6cb71550889362ef8ddbfcc29e5b
#
_entry.id   ed6d6cb71550889362ef8ddbfcc29e5b
#
_cell.length_a   1.000
_cell.length_b   1.000
_cell.length_c   1.000
_cell.angle_alpha   90.00
_cell.angle_beta   90.00
_cell.angle_gamma   90.00
#
_symmetry.space_group_name_H-M   'P 1'
#
loop_
_entity.id
_entity.type
_entity.pdbx_description
1 polymer ?
#
loop_
_entity_poly.entity_id
_entity_poly.type
_entity_poly.pdbx_seq_one_letter_code
_entity_poly.pdbx_strand_id
1 'polypeptide(L)'
;MDLITYGYNMAFLLLFSAVLSSCSTTYGLTGRRIYRYFAWLMFAFLLESALSAAVNIWTSSTPDTLFSRGGLLCDILNAADAAVEIYLVGAILYALFPPRRKTWAYAAAAAVLLGTLGILPGAVGSFLWRSIYSLASAALCGMYFHRLRCERDPAARVTALRGRRMVTVMLILSLLAVGEAALYTRYPREVMGDVFALYDRVYFSEDLFSVILAVWLLLLSREEKVRHSAQQMEQLLQQRMNEFQAREAERLEQDQRQQMEEFCRGYGLTEREREILRLILAGKDNLEISEELQIKMG
;
A
#
# COMPACT_ATOMS: atom_id res chain seq x y z
N MET A 1 12.86 32.97 -11.83
CA MET A 1 12.77 31.70 -11.09
C MET A 1 14.18 31.17 -10.90
N ASP A 2 14.63 31.02 -9.65
CA ASP A 2 16.01 30.61 -9.39
C ASP A 2 16.21 29.15 -9.80
N LEU A 3 17.39 28.84 -10.35
CA LEU A 3 17.75 27.48 -10.77
C LEU A 3 17.54 26.43 -9.67
N ILE A 4 17.75 26.85 -8.40
CA ILE A 4 17.52 26.02 -7.21
C ILE A 4 16.08 25.67 -7.06
N THR A 5 15.13 26.61 -7.17
CA THR A 5 13.69 26.36 -7.07
C THR A 5 13.19 25.47 -8.19
N TYR A 6 13.73 25.64 -9.40
CA TYR A 6 13.40 24.76 -10.52
C TYR A 6 13.92 23.33 -10.27
N GLY A 7 15.17 23.18 -9.87
CA GLY A 7 15.76 21.86 -9.55
C GLY A 7 15.02 21.13 -8.44
N TYR A 8 14.60 21.88 -7.41
CA TYR A 8 13.80 21.38 -6.31
C TYR A 8 12.46 20.81 -6.79
N ASN A 9 11.65 21.60 -7.51
CA ASN A 9 10.35 21.13 -8.03
C ASN A 9 10.50 19.92 -8.96
N MET A 10 11.54 19.89 -9.79
CA MET A 10 11.83 18.75 -10.67
C MET A 10 12.17 17.49 -9.88
N ALA A 11 12.94 17.62 -8.78
CA ALA A 11 13.27 16.48 -7.92
C ALA A 11 12.01 15.86 -7.29
N PHE A 12 11.06 16.68 -6.84
CA PHE A 12 9.76 16.23 -6.31
C PHE A 12 8.93 15.54 -7.37
N LEU A 13 8.78 16.13 -8.54
CA LEU A 13 8.04 15.53 -9.65
C LEU A 13 8.59 14.15 -10.03
N LEU A 14 9.91 14.00 -10.09
CA LEU A 14 10.57 12.72 -10.36
C LEU A 14 10.34 11.72 -9.24
N LEU A 15 10.50 12.14 -7.98
CA LEU A 15 10.31 11.28 -6.82
C LEU A 15 8.87 10.76 -6.76
N PHE A 16 7.87 11.67 -6.82
CA PHE A 16 6.47 11.27 -6.72
C PHE A 16 6.01 10.44 -7.91
N SER A 17 6.50 10.71 -9.12
CA SER A 17 6.23 9.89 -10.31
C SER A 17 6.79 8.47 -10.16
N ALA A 18 8.01 8.32 -9.62
CA ALA A 18 8.62 7.01 -9.38
C ALA A 18 7.83 6.22 -8.33
N VAL A 19 7.39 6.87 -7.24
CA VAL A 19 6.59 6.23 -6.19
C VAL A 19 5.20 5.87 -6.70
N LEU A 20 4.54 6.77 -7.44
CA LEU A 20 3.25 6.53 -8.08
C LEU A 20 3.30 5.29 -8.98
N SER A 21 4.30 5.21 -9.85
CA SER A 21 4.53 4.05 -10.73
C SER A 21 4.77 2.77 -9.92
N SER A 22 5.60 2.85 -8.87
CA SER A 22 5.90 1.71 -8.01
C SER A 22 4.67 1.21 -7.25
N CYS A 23 3.87 2.11 -6.67
CA CYS A 23 2.64 1.74 -5.95
C CYS A 23 1.56 1.19 -6.90
N SER A 24 1.40 1.77 -8.09
CA SER A 24 0.47 1.29 -9.11
C SER A 24 0.82 -0.12 -9.58
N THR A 25 2.09 -0.38 -9.84
CA THR A 25 2.58 -1.72 -10.21
C THR A 25 2.36 -2.72 -9.09
N THR A 26 2.66 -2.33 -7.83
CA THR A 26 2.44 -3.20 -6.66
C THR A 26 0.96 -3.51 -6.46
N TYR A 27 0.08 -2.52 -6.69
CA TYR A 27 -1.37 -2.76 -6.68
C TYR A 27 -1.79 -3.75 -7.77
N GLY A 28 -1.29 -3.60 -9.00
CA GLY A 28 -1.56 -4.54 -10.10
C GLY A 28 -1.13 -5.97 -9.81
N LEU A 29 0.00 -6.16 -9.13
CA LEU A 29 0.53 -7.47 -8.77
C LEU A 29 -0.20 -8.11 -7.58
N THR A 30 -0.53 -7.33 -6.54
CA THR A 30 -1.02 -7.86 -5.26
C THR A 30 -2.52 -7.73 -5.05
N GLY A 31 -3.20 -6.86 -5.81
CA GLY A 31 -4.61 -6.50 -5.63
C GLY A 31 -4.93 -5.77 -4.31
N ARG A 32 -3.94 -5.44 -3.49
CA ARG A 32 -4.14 -4.83 -2.17
C ARG A 32 -4.54 -3.37 -2.29
N ARG A 33 -5.76 -3.03 -1.85
CA ARG A 33 -6.36 -1.69 -1.95
C ARG A 33 -5.51 -0.57 -1.34
N ILE A 34 -4.67 -0.88 -0.36
CA ILE A 34 -3.81 0.12 0.29
C ILE A 34 -2.83 0.75 -0.71
N TYR A 35 -2.25 -0.03 -1.64
CA TYR A 35 -1.34 0.50 -2.66
C TYR A 35 -2.05 1.40 -3.66
N ARG A 36 -3.36 1.19 -3.91
CA ARG A 36 -4.17 2.11 -4.70
C ARG A 36 -4.33 3.46 -4.02
N TYR A 37 -4.57 3.49 -2.69
CA TYR A 37 -4.66 4.75 -1.95
C TYR A 37 -3.31 5.46 -1.89
N PHE A 38 -2.20 4.74 -1.73
CA PHE A 38 -0.86 5.31 -1.82
C PHE A 38 -0.58 5.91 -3.20
N ALA A 39 -0.97 5.23 -4.27
CA ALA A 39 -0.83 5.75 -5.63
C ALA A 39 -1.63 7.06 -5.81
N TRP A 40 -2.88 7.11 -5.34
CA TRP A 40 -3.67 8.34 -5.40
C TRP A 40 -3.09 9.47 -4.55
N LEU A 41 -2.53 9.19 -3.38
CA LEU A 41 -1.87 10.20 -2.56
C LEU A 41 -0.62 10.75 -3.25
N MET A 42 0.19 9.89 -3.86
CA MET A 42 1.35 10.35 -4.65
C MET A 42 0.93 11.13 -5.89
N PHE A 43 -0.19 10.80 -6.50
CA PHE A 43 -0.75 11.58 -7.59
C PHE A 43 -1.22 12.96 -7.14
N ALA A 44 -1.83 13.09 -5.96
CA ALA A 44 -2.20 14.39 -5.37
C ALA A 44 -0.94 15.25 -5.14
N PHE A 45 0.10 14.72 -4.47
CA PHE A 45 1.36 15.44 -4.28
C PHE A 45 2.05 15.84 -5.59
N LEU A 46 1.96 14.99 -6.61
CA LEU A 46 2.49 15.31 -7.94
C LEU A 46 1.70 16.45 -8.58
N LEU A 47 0.37 16.44 -8.45
CA LEU A 47 -0.50 17.49 -8.97
C LEU A 47 -0.26 18.80 -8.23
N GLU A 48 -0.15 18.78 -6.91
CA GLU A 48 0.21 19.96 -6.10
C GLU A 48 1.54 20.56 -6.53
N SER A 49 2.59 19.72 -6.66
CA SER A 49 3.91 20.16 -7.10
C SER A 49 3.88 20.76 -8.51
N ALA A 50 3.12 20.16 -9.42
CA ALA A 50 2.96 20.66 -10.79
C ALA A 50 2.19 21.99 -10.82
N LEU A 51 1.12 22.11 -10.03
CA LEU A 51 0.33 23.36 -9.91
C LEU A 51 1.20 24.47 -9.29
N SER A 52 1.94 24.18 -8.24
CA SER A 52 2.88 25.12 -7.61
C SER A 52 3.94 25.62 -8.59
N ALA A 53 4.52 24.72 -9.39
CA ALA A 53 5.47 25.08 -10.44
C ALA A 53 4.81 25.96 -11.52
N ALA A 54 3.60 25.60 -11.98
CA ALA A 54 2.86 26.35 -12.98
C ALA A 54 2.49 27.76 -12.48
N VAL A 55 2.02 27.88 -11.24
CA VAL A 55 1.71 29.18 -10.60
C VAL A 55 2.97 30.03 -10.48
N ASN A 56 4.10 29.45 -10.10
CA ASN A 56 5.38 30.16 -10.01
C ASN A 56 5.85 30.70 -11.38
N ILE A 57 5.68 29.97 -12.46
CA ILE A 57 6.01 30.39 -13.82
C ILE A 57 5.06 31.52 -14.26
N TRP A 58 3.76 31.35 -14.01
CA TRP A 58 2.73 32.32 -14.42
C TRP A 58 2.85 33.64 -13.67
N THR A 59 3.04 33.62 -12.34
CA THR A 59 3.18 34.84 -11.52
C THR A 59 4.44 35.62 -11.81
N SER A 60 5.48 34.98 -12.35
CA SER A 60 6.67 35.71 -12.83
C SER A 60 6.40 36.51 -14.09
N SER A 61 5.36 36.15 -14.86
CA SER A 61 5.05 36.77 -16.17
C SER A 61 3.89 37.77 -16.11
N THR A 62 2.94 37.59 -15.15
CA THR A 62 1.73 38.43 -15.05
C THR A 62 1.34 38.67 -13.58
N PRO A 63 1.68 39.86 -13.01
CA PRO A 63 1.53 40.08 -11.56
C PRO A 63 0.10 40.18 -11.04
N ASP A 64 -0.94 40.40 -11.89
CA ASP A 64 -2.30 40.72 -11.45
C ASP A 64 -3.36 39.78 -12.04
N THR A 65 -3.19 38.46 -11.93
CA THR A 65 -4.20 37.52 -12.45
C THR A 65 -4.88 36.74 -11.33
N LEU A 66 -6.05 36.15 -11.65
CA LEU A 66 -6.83 35.22 -10.79
C LEU A 66 -5.99 34.04 -10.26
N PHE A 67 -4.85 33.75 -10.90
CA PHE A 67 -3.86 32.73 -10.53
C PHE A 67 -2.68 33.29 -9.74
N SER A 68 -2.67 34.60 -9.40
CA SER A 68 -1.64 35.12 -8.51
C SER A 68 -1.77 34.50 -7.11
N ARG A 69 -0.66 34.43 -6.37
CA ARG A 69 -0.69 34.01 -4.97
C ARG A 69 -1.67 34.90 -4.18
N GLY A 70 -2.67 34.28 -3.55
CA GLY A 70 -3.78 34.97 -2.89
C GLY A 70 -4.97 35.25 -3.79
N GLY A 71 -4.99 34.75 -5.04
CA GLY A 71 -6.19 34.74 -5.86
C GLY A 71 -7.19 33.66 -5.41
N LEU A 72 -8.48 34.01 -5.39
CA LEU A 72 -9.57 33.12 -4.93
C LEU A 72 -9.52 31.72 -5.56
N LEU A 73 -9.13 31.62 -6.83
CA LEU A 73 -9.05 30.31 -7.53
C LEU A 73 -7.91 29.46 -7.00
N CYS A 74 -6.75 30.07 -6.74
CA CYS A 74 -5.61 29.37 -6.15
C CYS A 74 -5.96 28.84 -4.76
N ASP A 75 -6.64 29.64 -3.94
CA ASP A 75 -7.08 29.25 -2.61
C ASP A 75 -8.09 28.10 -2.64
N ILE A 76 -9.03 28.12 -3.58
CA ILE A 76 -10.01 27.03 -3.77
C ILE A 76 -9.30 25.73 -4.21
N LEU A 77 -8.34 25.82 -5.13
CA LEU A 77 -7.59 24.64 -5.58
C LEU A 77 -6.76 24.03 -4.45
N ASN A 78 -6.05 24.86 -3.68
CA ASN A 78 -5.28 24.40 -2.51
C ASN A 78 -6.17 23.79 -1.44
N ALA A 79 -7.35 24.37 -1.18
CA ALA A 79 -8.31 23.84 -0.23
C ALA A 79 -8.86 22.48 -0.68
N ALA A 80 -9.15 22.32 -1.97
CA ALA A 80 -9.64 21.08 -2.53
C ALA A 80 -8.56 19.98 -2.47
N ASP A 81 -7.33 20.33 -2.78
CA ASP A 81 -6.18 19.42 -2.73
C ASP A 81 -5.92 18.93 -1.30
N ALA A 82 -5.84 19.84 -0.33
CA ALA A 82 -5.72 19.50 1.08
C ALA A 82 -6.85 18.58 1.58
N ALA A 83 -8.10 18.80 1.11
CA ALA A 83 -9.22 17.94 1.46
C ALA A 83 -9.08 16.51 0.86
N VAL A 84 -8.61 16.41 -0.38
CA VAL A 84 -8.33 15.13 -1.05
C VAL A 84 -7.22 14.38 -0.31
N GLU A 85 -6.14 15.05 0.03
CA GLU A 85 -5.02 14.44 0.76
C GLU A 85 -5.45 13.92 2.12
N ILE A 86 -6.18 14.71 2.90
CA ILE A 86 -6.70 14.27 4.20
C ILE A 86 -7.66 13.08 4.06
N TYR A 87 -8.49 13.08 3.03
CA TYR A 87 -9.33 11.92 2.74
C TYR A 87 -8.48 10.68 2.42
N LEU A 88 -7.42 10.82 1.63
CA LEU A 88 -6.53 9.72 1.27
C LEU A 88 -5.72 9.21 2.47
N VAL A 89 -5.16 10.10 3.29
CA VAL A 89 -4.51 9.73 4.57
C VAL A 89 -5.48 8.93 5.43
N GLY A 90 -6.69 9.42 5.56
CA GLY A 90 -7.73 8.71 6.26
C GLY A 90 -8.06 7.35 5.67
N ALA A 91 -8.16 7.24 4.34
CA ALA A 91 -8.42 5.97 3.65
C ALA A 91 -7.27 4.96 3.83
N ILE A 92 -6.02 5.44 3.91
CA ILE A 92 -4.83 4.63 4.22
C ILE A 92 -4.93 4.08 5.65
N LEU A 93 -5.19 4.94 6.63
CA LEU A 93 -5.37 4.53 8.01
C LEU A 93 -6.57 3.58 8.18
N TYR A 94 -7.63 3.79 7.37
CA TYR A 94 -8.75 2.87 7.29
C TYR A 94 -8.36 1.50 6.73
N ALA A 95 -7.49 1.44 5.73
CA ALA A 95 -7.03 0.18 5.16
C ALA A 95 -6.12 -0.61 6.12
N LEU A 96 -5.39 0.11 6.99
CA LEU A 96 -4.60 -0.50 8.07
C LEU A 96 -5.49 -0.99 9.22
N PHE A 97 -6.60 -0.31 9.45
CA PHE A 97 -7.46 -0.52 10.61
C PHE A 97 -8.93 -0.23 10.24
N PRO A 98 -9.66 -1.18 9.64
CA PRO A 98 -11.00 -0.91 9.11
C PRO A 98 -11.97 -0.48 10.25
N PRO A 99 -12.37 0.79 10.35
CA PRO A 99 -13.42 1.22 11.24
C PRO A 99 -14.77 0.73 10.71
N ARG A 100 -15.75 0.60 11.59
CA ARG A 100 -17.11 0.19 11.21
C ARG A 100 -17.78 1.14 10.22
N ARG A 101 -17.35 2.41 10.13
CA ARG A 101 -17.90 3.43 9.21
C ARG A 101 -16.79 4.34 8.66
N LYS A 102 -16.87 4.68 7.37
CA LYS A 102 -15.95 5.62 6.68
C LYS A 102 -16.24 7.10 6.97
N THR A 103 -17.31 7.40 7.73
CA THR A 103 -17.81 8.76 7.97
C THR A 103 -16.76 9.72 8.53
N TRP A 104 -15.80 9.22 9.28
CA TRP A 104 -14.72 10.02 9.86
C TRP A 104 -13.77 10.63 8.81
N ALA A 105 -13.46 9.90 7.69
CA ALA A 105 -12.61 10.43 6.63
C ALA A 105 -13.30 11.56 5.87
N TYR A 106 -14.60 11.42 5.61
CA TYR A 106 -15.40 12.48 5.03
C TYR A 106 -15.53 13.68 5.97
N ALA A 107 -15.70 13.42 7.27
CA ALA A 107 -15.76 14.49 8.26
C ALA A 107 -14.43 15.25 8.37
N ALA A 108 -13.29 14.55 8.34
CA ALA A 108 -11.98 15.17 8.34
C ALA A 108 -11.74 16.02 7.07
N ALA A 109 -12.04 15.48 5.90
CA ALA A 109 -11.92 16.21 4.64
C ALA A 109 -12.86 17.44 4.60
N ALA A 110 -14.11 17.29 5.06
CA ALA A 110 -15.05 18.40 5.16
C ALA A 110 -14.58 19.47 6.16
N ALA A 111 -14.00 19.07 7.30
CA ALA A 111 -13.44 20.00 8.28
C ALA A 111 -12.28 20.80 7.70
N VAL A 112 -11.38 20.15 6.94
CA VAL A 112 -10.30 20.84 6.23
C VAL A 112 -10.86 21.81 5.21
N LEU A 113 -11.79 21.38 4.36
CA LEU A 113 -12.41 22.23 3.34
C LEU A 113 -13.12 23.44 3.97
N LEU A 114 -13.93 23.23 5.00
CA LEU A 114 -14.62 24.31 5.72
C LEU A 114 -13.64 25.24 6.47
N GLY A 115 -12.60 24.68 7.07
CA GLY A 115 -11.57 25.44 7.78
C GLY A 115 -10.76 26.34 6.85
N THR A 116 -10.47 25.86 5.64
CA THR A 116 -9.75 26.63 4.62
C THR A 116 -10.63 27.68 3.92
N LEU A 117 -11.92 27.40 3.75
CA LEU A 117 -12.90 28.35 3.22
C LEU A 117 -13.42 29.31 4.31
N GLY A 118 -13.30 28.94 5.57
CA GLY A 118 -13.75 29.73 6.72
C GLY A 118 -12.83 30.92 6.97
N ILE A 119 -13.17 32.03 6.41
CA ILE A 119 -12.47 33.30 6.45
C ILE A 119 -12.48 33.87 7.88
N LEU A 120 -11.57 33.39 8.71
CA LEU A 120 -11.28 34.04 10.00
C LEU A 120 -10.23 35.13 9.77
N PRO A 121 -10.55 36.40 10.04
CA PRO A 121 -9.61 37.50 9.87
C PRO A 121 -8.49 37.44 10.94
N GLY A 122 -7.29 37.94 10.58
CA GLY A 122 -6.19 38.12 11.51
C GLY A 122 -5.26 36.92 11.69
N ALA A 123 -4.44 36.96 12.74
CA ALA A 123 -3.40 35.97 13.01
C ALA A 123 -3.94 34.54 13.22
N VAL A 124 -5.12 34.40 13.82
CA VAL A 124 -5.77 33.10 14.03
C VAL A 124 -6.19 32.49 12.72
N GLY A 125 -6.80 33.25 11.80
CA GLY A 125 -7.17 32.77 10.48
C GLY A 125 -5.96 32.35 9.66
N SER A 126 -4.90 33.14 9.68
CA SER A 126 -3.63 32.82 9.02
C SER A 126 -2.97 31.54 9.60
N PHE A 127 -3.02 31.37 10.91
CA PHE A 127 -2.50 30.15 11.55
C PHE A 127 -3.35 28.93 11.15
N LEU A 128 -4.67 29.02 11.23
CA LEU A 128 -5.54 27.90 10.86
C LEU A 128 -5.40 27.54 9.40
N TRP A 129 -5.36 28.51 8.50
CA TRP A 129 -5.12 28.28 7.08
C TRP A 129 -3.85 27.45 6.82
N ARG A 130 -2.78 27.78 7.52
CA ARG A 130 -1.47 27.12 7.37
C ARG A 130 -1.38 25.76 8.04
N SER A 131 -2.13 25.51 9.11
CA SER A 131 -1.97 24.31 9.96
C SER A 131 -3.12 23.33 9.88
N ILE A 132 -4.23 23.65 9.18
CA ILE A 132 -5.45 22.83 9.20
C ILE A 132 -5.20 21.40 8.66
N TYR A 133 -4.41 21.27 7.59
CA TYR A 133 -4.01 19.99 7.03
C TYR A 133 -3.22 19.16 8.04
N SER A 134 -2.18 19.75 8.61
CA SER A 134 -1.30 19.09 9.57
C SER A 134 -2.02 18.75 10.88
N LEU A 135 -2.94 19.62 11.35
CA LEU A 135 -3.81 19.34 12.51
C LEU A 135 -4.75 18.17 12.22
N ALA A 136 -5.38 18.13 11.05
CA ALA A 136 -6.26 17.04 10.65
C ALA A 136 -5.48 15.72 10.54
N SER A 137 -4.30 15.74 9.94
CA SER A 137 -3.41 14.59 9.84
C SER A 137 -2.98 14.09 11.23
N ALA A 138 -2.58 14.98 12.13
CA ALA A 138 -2.24 14.64 13.52
C ALA A 138 -3.43 14.03 14.28
N ALA A 139 -4.64 14.59 14.10
CA ALA A 139 -5.85 14.05 14.72
C ALA A 139 -6.17 12.63 14.19
N LEU A 140 -6.03 12.38 12.89
CA LEU A 140 -6.20 11.05 12.30
C LEU A 140 -5.18 10.05 12.86
N CYS A 141 -3.92 10.44 12.99
CA CYS A 141 -2.89 9.62 13.61
C CYS A 141 -3.20 9.34 15.08
N GLY A 142 -3.68 10.34 15.82
CA GLY A 142 -4.14 10.18 17.21
C GLY A 142 -5.29 9.18 17.34
N MET A 143 -6.28 9.25 16.45
CA MET A 143 -7.38 8.28 16.40
C MET A 143 -6.89 6.87 16.08
N TYR A 144 -5.90 6.71 15.22
CA TYR A 144 -5.26 5.42 14.97
C TYR A 144 -4.63 4.83 16.25
N PHE A 145 -3.85 5.62 17.00
CA PHE A 145 -3.23 5.16 18.24
C PHE A 145 -4.24 4.86 19.35
N HIS A 146 -5.27 5.69 19.47
CA HIS A 146 -6.37 5.41 20.41
C HIS A 146 -7.01 4.06 20.08
N ARG A 147 -7.32 3.82 18.83
CA ARG A 147 -7.93 2.58 18.38
C ARG A 147 -7.01 1.37 18.56
N LEU A 148 -5.70 1.52 18.27
CA LEU A 148 -4.70 0.47 18.49
C LEU A 148 -4.65 0.01 19.97
N ARG A 149 -4.90 0.94 20.91
CA ARG A 149 -5.00 0.61 22.32
C ARG A 149 -6.29 -0.13 22.69
N CYS A 150 -7.38 0.20 22.03
CA CYS A 150 -8.70 -0.37 22.30
C CYS A 150 -9.00 -1.69 21.56
N GLU A 151 -8.15 -2.08 20.59
CA GLU A 151 -8.37 -3.26 19.79
C GLU A 151 -8.12 -4.53 20.56
N ARG A 152 -9.14 -5.39 20.60
CA ARG A 152 -9.13 -6.68 21.30
C ARG A 152 -8.81 -7.87 20.41
N ASP A 153 -9.02 -7.73 19.09
CA ASP A 153 -8.70 -8.78 18.12
C ASP A 153 -7.19 -8.85 17.88
N PRO A 154 -6.53 -9.98 18.23
CA PRO A 154 -5.10 -10.14 18.09
C PRO A 154 -4.64 -10.08 16.61
N ALA A 155 -5.42 -10.59 15.67
CA ALA A 155 -5.08 -10.58 14.24
C ALA A 155 -5.10 -9.16 13.67
N ALA A 156 -6.14 -8.39 13.98
CA ALA A 156 -6.27 -6.97 13.60
C ALA A 156 -5.15 -6.14 14.24
N ARG A 157 -4.82 -6.41 15.51
CA ARG A 157 -3.75 -5.72 16.23
C ARG A 157 -2.37 -5.95 15.61
N VAL A 158 -2.03 -7.17 15.20
CA VAL A 158 -0.76 -7.49 14.54
C VAL A 158 -0.65 -6.75 13.21
N THR A 159 -1.72 -6.72 12.42
CA THR A 159 -1.76 -6.00 11.14
C THR A 159 -1.57 -4.50 11.35
N ALA A 160 -2.23 -3.92 12.32
CA ALA A 160 -2.10 -2.51 12.67
C ALA A 160 -0.69 -2.18 13.20
N LEU A 161 -0.10 -3.02 14.04
CA LEU A 161 1.26 -2.80 14.56
C LEU A 161 2.33 -2.64 13.47
N ARG A 162 2.14 -3.25 12.30
CA ARG A 162 3.05 -3.06 11.13
C ARG A 162 3.05 -1.61 10.63
N GLY A 163 1.90 -0.93 10.68
CA GLY A 163 1.78 0.48 10.30
C GLY A 163 2.23 1.47 11.37
N ARG A 164 2.47 1.01 12.61
CA ARG A 164 2.73 1.89 13.75
C ARG A 164 3.91 2.85 13.52
N ARG A 165 5.02 2.36 12.98
CA ARG A 165 6.21 3.19 12.72
C ARG A 165 5.91 4.33 11.76
N MET A 166 5.22 4.04 10.65
CA MET A 166 4.80 5.05 9.67
C MET A 166 3.91 6.10 10.33
N VAL A 167 2.85 5.66 11.03
CA VAL A 167 1.90 6.57 11.66
C VAL A 167 2.57 7.41 12.76
N THR A 168 3.58 6.86 13.46
CA THR A 168 4.37 7.64 14.42
C THR A 168 5.17 8.74 13.72
N VAL A 169 5.83 8.43 12.61
CA VAL A 169 6.58 9.44 11.83
C VAL A 169 5.62 10.49 11.27
N MET A 170 4.48 10.09 10.70
CA MET A 170 3.44 11.01 10.23
C MET A 170 2.96 11.95 11.34
N LEU A 171 2.71 11.42 12.54
CA LEU A 171 2.29 12.24 13.69
C LEU A 171 3.36 13.27 14.08
N ILE A 172 4.63 12.85 14.18
CA ILE A 172 5.73 13.74 14.54
C ILE A 172 5.87 14.86 13.50
N LEU A 173 5.87 14.52 12.21
CA LEU A 173 6.02 15.51 11.14
C LEU A 173 4.82 16.45 11.07
N SER A 174 3.59 15.96 11.26
CA SER A 174 2.40 16.80 11.35
C SER A 174 2.47 17.78 12.52
N LEU A 175 2.97 17.35 13.69
CA LEU A 175 3.15 18.24 14.84
C LEU A 175 4.25 19.27 14.59
N LEU A 176 5.33 18.90 13.91
CA LEU A 176 6.39 19.84 13.50
C LEU A 176 5.84 20.89 12.54
N ALA A 177 5.00 20.50 11.56
CA ALA A 177 4.38 21.44 10.62
C ALA A 177 3.43 22.42 11.33
N VAL A 178 2.69 21.96 12.35
CA VAL A 178 1.86 22.86 13.19
C VAL A 178 2.76 23.85 13.97
N GLY A 179 3.88 23.37 14.51
CA GLY A 179 4.87 24.22 15.17
C GLY A 179 5.48 25.26 14.22
N GLU A 180 5.82 24.87 13.00
CA GLU A 180 6.30 25.75 11.95
C GLU A 180 5.25 26.81 11.60
N ALA A 181 4.00 26.44 11.38
CA ALA A 181 2.91 27.37 11.11
C ALA A 181 2.70 28.38 12.26
N ALA A 182 2.85 27.95 13.51
CA ALA A 182 2.78 28.82 14.69
C ALA A 182 3.94 29.84 14.72
N LEU A 183 5.16 29.41 14.41
CA LEU A 183 6.33 30.29 14.32
C LEU A 183 6.14 31.33 13.22
N TYR A 184 5.70 30.92 12.03
CA TYR A 184 5.41 31.85 10.92
C TYR A 184 4.32 32.88 11.25
N THR A 185 3.35 32.50 12.07
CA THR A 185 2.28 33.41 12.47
C THR A 185 2.77 34.40 13.54
N ARG A 186 3.69 33.97 14.40
CA ARG A 186 4.19 34.78 15.53
C ARG A 186 5.30 35.74 15.12
N TYR A 187 6.16 35.32 14.17
CA TYR A 187 7.33 36.06 13.73
C TYR A 187 7.21 36.38 12.24
N PRO A 188 6.63 37.53 11.87
CA PRO A 188 6.55 37.92 10.47
C PRO A 188 7.95 38.10 9.85
N ARG A 189 8.03 38.00 8.53
CA ARG A 189 9.24 37.96 7.71
C ARG A 189 10.31 39.02 8.03
N GLU A 190 9.88 40.23 8.44
CA GLU A 190 10.74 41.36 8.76
C GLU A 190 11.75 41.04 9.87
N VAL A 191 11.44 40.04 10.74
CA VAL A 191 12.27 39.68 11.87
C VAL A 191 13.24 38.52 11.55
N MET A 192 12.91 37.67 10.56
CA MET A 192 13.67 36.44 10.30
C MET A 192 14.75 36.58 9.18
N GLY A 193 14.78 37.70 8.47
CA GLY A 193 15.85 38.06 7.52
C GLY A 193 15.94 37.11 6.30
N ASP A 194 16.97 37.32 5.49
CA ASP A 194 17.20 36.67 4.19
C ASP A 194 17.40 35.13 4.25
N VAL A 195 17.70 34.58 5.43
CA VAL A 195 17.84 33.11 5.62
C VAL A 195 16.54 32.39 5.29
N PHE A 196 15.42 33.05 5.49
CA PHE A 196 14.07 32.49 5.18
C PHE A 196 13.49 33.01 3.84
N ALA A 197 14.22 33.77 3.06
CA ALA A 197 13.78 34.15 1.71
C ALA A 197 13.58 32.93 0.79
N LEU A 198 14.34 31.84 1.00
CA LEU A 198 14.12 30.54 0.39
C LEU A 198 12.79 29.90 0.90
N TYR A 199 12.45 30.16 2.15
CA TYR A 199 11.27 29.64 2.85
C TYR A 199 9.96 30.34 2.48
N ASP A 200 10.00 31.39 1.72
CA ASP A 200 8.80 32.12 1.31
C ASP A 200 7.83 31.27 0.48
N ARG A 201 8.27 30.12 0.03
CA ARG A 201 7.55 29.32 -0.95
C ARG A 201 7.20 27.91 -0.47
N VAL A 202 7.80 27.44 0.64
CA VAL A 202 7.76 26.02 0.98
C VAL A 202 7.68 25.84 2.49
N TYR A 203 6.71 25.04 2.96
CA TYR A 203 6.70 24.56 4.34
C TYR A 203 7.68 23.39 4.44
N PHE A 204 8.83 23.62 5.04
CA PHE A 204 9.90 22.63 5.14
C PHE A 204 9.43 21.31 5.78
N SER A 205 8.58 21.40 6.80
CA SER A 205 8.06 20.22 7.48
C SER A 205 7.12 19.39 6.60
N GLU A 206 6.29 20.03 5.76
CA GLU A 206 5.38 19.36 4.84
C GLU A 206 6.14 18.71 3.70
N ASP A 207 7.14 19.36 3.16
CA ASP A 207 8.01 18.78 2.15
C ASP A 207 8.83 17.63 2.70
N LEU A 208 9.38 17.77 3.90
CA LEU A 208 10.09 16.68 4.58
C LEU A 208 9.15 15.49 4.82
N PHE A 209 7.89 15.77 5.20
CA PHE A 209 6.86 14.75 5.36
C PHE A 209 6.62 14.00 4.04
N SER A 210 6.40 14.72 2.95
CA SER A 210 6.10 14.13 1.64
C SER A 210 7.29 13.32 1.10
N VAL A 211 8.53 13.79 1.28
CA VAL A 211 9.74 13.05 0.89
C VAL A 211 9.92 11.79 1.73
N ILE A 212 9.82 11.88 3.06
CA ILE A 212 9.96 10.72 3.95
C ILE A 212 8.88 9.69 3.63
N LEU A 213 7.64 10.14 3.43
CA LEU A 213 6.54 9.27 3.05
C LEU A 213 6.80 8.60 1.69
N ALA A 214 7.24 9.37 0.69
CA ALA A 214 7.55 8.87 -0.64
C ALA A 214 8.66 7.81 -0.61
N VAL A 215 9.77 8.08 0.06
CA VAL A 215 10.88 7.12 0.22
C VAL A 215 10.41 5.86 0.94
N TRP A 216 9.65 6.02 2.03
CA TRP A 216 9.11 4.89 2.76
C TRP A 216 8.17 4.03 1.91
N LEU A 217 7.28 4.65 1.12
CA LEU A 217 6.38 3.94 0.20
C LEU A 217 7.14 3.21 -0.90
N LEU A 218 8.23 3.80 -1.41
CA LEU A 218 9.09 3.15 -2.38
C LEU A 218 9.73 1.87 -1.83
N LEU A 219 10.26 1.96 -0.61
CA LEU A 219 10.86 0.81 0.08
C LEU A 219 9.81 -0.27 0.38
N LEU A 220 8.63 0.12 0.87
CA LEU A 220 7.53 -0.79 1.17
C LEU A 220 7.03 -1.51 -0.10
N SER A 221 6.84 -0.77 -1.19
CA SER A 221 6.40 -1.34 -2.46
C SER A 221 7.44 -2.29 -3.06
N ARG A 222 8.74 -1.98 -2.90
CA ARG A 222 9.83 -2.87 -3.30
C ARG A 222 9.83 -4.17 -2.49
N GLU A 223 9.72 -4.07 -1.17
CA GLU A 223 9.67 -5.23 -0.28
C GLU A 223 8.48 -6.14 -0.62
N GLU A 224 7.31 -5.56 -0.88
CA GLU A 224 6.12 -6.33 -1.23
C GLU A 224 6.25 -7.03 -2.59
N LYS A 225 6.85 -6.37 -3.59
CA LYS A 225 7.14 -7.00 -4.90
C LYS A 225 8.07 -8.20 -4.75
N VAL A 226 9.15 -8.05 -3.97
CA VAL A 226 10.10 -9.15 -3.72
C VAL A 226 9.41 -10.30 -3.01
N ARG A 227 8.59 -10.01 -2.00
CA ARG A 227 7.81 -11.02 -1.27
C ARG A 227 6.83 -11.76 -2.17
N HIS A 228 6.11 -11.02 -3.02
CA HIS A 228 5.16 -11.61 -3.97
C HIS A 228 5.86 -12.50 -5.00
N SER A 229 7.00 -12.06 -5.56
CA SER A 229 7.79 -12.88 -6.49
C SER A 229 8.35 -14.13 -5.83
N ALA A 230 8.80 -14.05 -4.57
CA ALA A 230 9.26 -15.21 -3.81
C ALA A 230 8.13 -16.23 -3.60
N GLN A 231 6.93 -15.77 -3.23
CA GLN A 231 5.76 -16.64 -3.07
C GLN A 231 5.35 -17.31 -4.40
N GLN A 232 5.37 -16.57 -5.51
CA GLN A 232 5.09 -17.15 -6.83
C GLN A 232 6.12 -18.23 -7.21
N MET A 233 7.40 -17.96 -6.95
CA MET A 233 8.46 -18.93 -7.21
C MET A 233 8.27 -20.20 -6.38
N GLU A 234 7.94 -20.05 -5.09
CA GLU A 234 7.67 -21.19 -4.21
C GLU A 234 6.49 -22.05 -4.71
N GLN A 235 5.40 -21.40 -5.13
CA GLN A 235 4.23 -22.08 -5.71
C GLN A 235 4.58 -22.85 -6.98
N LEU A 236 5.37 -22.24 -7.88
CA LEU A 236 5.84 -22.90 -9.11
C LEU A 236 6.73 -24.10 -8.80
N LEU A 237 7.65 -23.97 -7.84
CA LEU A 237 8.49 -25.09 -7.42
C LEU A 237 7.66 -26.22 -6.83
N GLN A 238 6.69 -25.92 -5.97
CA GLN A 238 5.79 -26.91 -5.39
C GLN A 238 4.98 -27.63 -6.48
N GLN A 239 4.46 -26.89 -7.44
CA GLN A 239 3.74 -27.48 -8.57
C GLN A 239 4.63 -28.42 -9.39
N ARG A 240 5.87 -28.02 -9.69
CA ARG A 240 6.84 -28.86 -10.42
C ARG A 240 7.21 -30.11 -9.64
N MET A 241 7.38 -30.00 -8.33
CA MET A 241 7.64 -31.15 -7.46
C MET A 241 6.49 -32.15 -7.49
N ASN A 242 5.23 -31.65 -7.39
CA ASN A 242 4.06 -32.51 -7.45
C ASN A 242 3.93 -33.22 -8.83
N GLU A 243 4.17 -32.49 -9.92
CA GLU A 243 4.20 -33.08 -11.28
C GLU A 243 5.28 -34.14 -11.42
N PHE A 244 6.45 -33.92 -10.86
CA PHE A 244 7.55 -34.89 -10.86
C PHE A 244 7.18 -36.15 -10.09
N GLN A 245 6.67 -36.00 -8.88
CA GLN A 245 6.22 -37.14 -8.05
C GLN A 245 5.10 -37.95 -8.72
N ALA A 246 4.15 -37.26 -9.37
CA ALA A 246 3.08 -37.96 -10.10
C ALA A 246 3.63 -38.81 -11.26
N ARG A 247 4.57 -38.25 -12.05
CA ARG A 247 5.23 -38.97 -13.14
C ARG A 247 6.07 -40.16 -12.65
N GLU A 248 6.73 -39.98 -11.52
CA GLU A 248 7.53 -41.05 -10.92
C GLU A 248 6.64 -42.19 -10.40
N ALA A 249 5.51 -41.86 -9.76
CA ALA A 249 4.51 -42.83 -9.34
C ALA A 249 3.91 -43.59 -10.54
N GLU A 250 3.56 -42.90 -11.65
CA GLU A 250 3.07 -43.53 -12.87
C GLU A 250 4.11 -44.50 -13.47
N ARG A 251 5.38 -44.11 -13.48
CA ARG A 251 6.46 -44.99 -13.96
C ARG A 251 6.58 -46.24 -13.11
N LEU A 252 6.60 -46.10 -11.79
CA LEU A 252 6.67 -47.20 -10.86
C LEU A 252 5.48 -48.16 -11.03
N GLU A 253 4.27 -47.65 -11.22
CA GLU A 253 3.12 -48.49 -11.49
C GLU A 253 3.23 -49.22 -12.84
N GLN A 254 3.75 -48.57 -13.87
CA GLN A 254 3.96 -49.19 -15.20
C GLN A 254 5.03 -50.29 -15.09
N ASP A 255 6.16 -50.01 -14.43
CA ASP A 255 7.22 -51.01 -14.22
C ASP A 255 6.68 -52.21 -13.43
N GLN A 256 5.90 -51.97 -12.37
CA GLN A 256 5.28 -53.07 -11.60
C GLN A 256 4.29 -53.90 -12.45
N ARG A 257 3.50 -53.26 -13.28
CA ARG A 257 2.55 -53.95 -14.19
C ARG A 257 3.33 -54.81 -15.21
N GLN A 258 4.41 -54.24 -15.79
CA GLN A 258 5.23 -54.94 -16.76
C GLN A 258 5.94 -56.15 -16.10
N GLN A 259 6.54 -55.98 -14.94
CA GLN A 259 7.16 -57.08 -14.19
C GLN A 259 6.13 -58.18 -13.86
N MET A 260 4.92 -57.79 -13.46
CA MET A 260 3.84 -58.72 -13.20
C MET A 260 3.42 -59.50 -14.48
N GLU A 261 3.31 -58.82 -15.62
CA GLU A 261 3.00 -59.49 -16.89
C GLU A 261 4.08 -60.46 -17.34
N GLU A 262 5.37 -60.02 -17.19
CA GLU A 262 6.51 -60.88 -17.51
C GLU A 262 6.56 -62.11 -16.60
N PHE A 263 6.31 -61.95 -15.28
CA PHE A 263 6.20 -63.06 -14.33
C PHE A 263 5.09 -64.02 -14.72
N CYS A 264 3.84 -63.52 -14.94
CA CYS A 264 2.70 -64.32 -15.34
C CYS A 264 2.93 -65.10 -16.65
N ARG A 265 3.64 -64.49 -17.61
CA ARG A 265 4.01 -65.10 -18.89
C ARG A 265 5.06 -66.21 -18.69
N GLY A 266 6.08 -65.93 -17.85
CA GLY A 266 7.17 -66.88 -17.55
C GLY A 266 6.71 -68.16 -16.90
N TYR A 267 5.70 -68.08 -16.03
CA TYR A 267 5.09 -69.23 -15.33
C TYR A 267 3.83 -69.80 -16.01
N GLY A 268 3.44 -69.25 -17.18
CA GLY A 268 2.29 -69.76 -17.91
C GLY A 268 0.94 -69.66 -17.20
N LEU A 269 0.78 -68.65 -16.33
CA LEU A 269 -0.43 -68.48 -15.53
C LEU A 269 -1.63 -68.16 -16.39
N THR A 270 -2.75 -68.83 -16.14
CA THR A 270 -4.02 -68.56 -16.76
C THR A 270 -4.58 -67.18 -16.33
N GLU A 271 -5.53 -66.62 -17.05
CA GLU A 271 -6.15 -65.34 -16.69
C GLU A 271 -6.69 -65.31 -15.25
N ARG A 272 -7.30 -66.43 -14.86
CA ARG A 272 -7.89 -66.59 -13.51
C ARG A 272 -6.85 -66.59 -12.41
N GLU A 273 -5.71 -67.26 -12.64
CA GLU A 273 -4.59 -67.28 -11.71
C GLU A 273 -3.90 -65.91 -11.61
N ARG A 274 -3.89 -65.12 -12.71
CA ARG A 274 -3.40 -63.76 -12.71
C ARG A 274 -4.29 -62.82 -11.88
N GLU A 275 -5.62 -62.98 -11.97
CA GLU A 275 -6.55 -62.21 -11.13
C GLU A 275 -6.33 -62.53 -9.65
N ILE A 276 -6.22 -63.80 -9.28
CA ILE A 276 -5.97 -64.22 -7.90
C ILE A 276 -4.62 -63.64 -7.41
N LEU A 277 -3.58 -63.73 -8.23
CA LEU A 277 -2.27 -63.19 -7.87
C LEU A 277 -2.30 -61.69 -7.63
N ARG A 278 -3.04 -60.93 -8.48
CA ARG A 278 -3.22 -59.48 -8.27
C ARG A 278 -3.91 -59.17 -6.93
N LEU A 279 -4.93 -59.91 -6.56
CA LEU A 279 -5.65 -59.75 -5.30
C LEU A 279 -4.81 -60.11 -4.09
N ILE A 280 -3.94 -61.14 -4.20
CA ILE A 280 -2.97 -61.51 -3.16
C ILE A 280 -1.97 -60.37 -2.95
N LEU A 281 -1.42 -59.83 -4.05
CA LEU A 281 -0.47 -58.74 -3.97
C LEU A 281 -1.11 -57.41 -3.49
N ALA A 282 -2.40 -57.24 -3.66
CA ALA A 282 -3.18 -56.18 -3.07
C ALA A 282 -3.44 -56.36 -1.56
N GLY A 283 -2.94 -57.47 -0.97
CA GLY A 283 -3.08 -57.77 0.45
C GLY A 283 -4.42 -58.34 0.86
N LYS A 284 -5.25 -58.77 -0.12
CA LYS A 284 -6.55 -59.37 0.16
C LYS A 284 -6.40 -60.80 0.74
N ASP A 285 -7.21 -61.14 1.69
CA ASP A 285 -7.28 -62.47 2.25
C ASP A 285 -8.08 -63.46 1.38
N ASN A 286 -8.01 -64.75 1.68
CA ASN A 286 -8.65 -65.79 0.89
C ASN A 286 -10.21 -65.65 0.87
N LEU A 287 -10.80 -65.10 1.92
CA LEU A 287 -12.25 -64.87 1.99
C LEU A 287 -12.65 -63.75 1.03
N GLU A 288 -11.96 -62.61 1.11
CA GLU A 288 -12.16 -61.45 0.22
C GLU A 288 -11.96 -61.81 -1.26
N ILE A 289 -10.92 -62.62 -1.55
CA ILE A 289 -10.65 -63.11 -2.89
C ILE A 289 -11.77 -64.03 -3.40
N SER A 290 -12.27 -64.92 -2.51
CA SER A 290 -13.35 -65.83 -2.91
C SER A 290 -14.67 -65.09 -3.17
N GLU A 291 -14.97 -64.08 -2.38
CA GLU A 291 -16.14 -63.22 -2.59
C GLU A 291 -16.06 -62.41 -3.88
N GLU A 292 -14.93 -61.74 -4.14
CA GLU A 292 -14.75 -60.86 -5.29
C GLU A 292 -14.74 -61.66 -6.60
N LEU A 293 -14.16 -62.83 -6.58
CA LEU A 293 -14.11 -63.73 -7.73
C LEU A 293 -15.27 -64.70 -7.83
N GLN A 294 -16.21 -64.67 -6.90
CA GLN A 294 -17.36 -65.56 -6.81
C GLN A 294 -16.98 -67.05 -6.86
N ILE A 295 -15.86 -67.43 -6.22
CA ILE A 295 -15.39 -68.80 -6.15
C ILE A 295 -15.90 -69.43 -4.86
N LYS A 296 -16.55 -70.61 -4.93
CA LYS A 296 -16.87 -71.40 -3.73
C LYS A 296 -15.59 -71.92 -3.12
N MET A 297 -15.32 -71.58 -1.88
CA MET A 297 -14.32 -72.29 -1.10
C MET A 297 -14.85 -73.69 -0.83
N GLY A 298 -14.11 -74.68 -1.33
CA GLY A 298 -14.40 -76.10 -1.11
C GLY A 298 -14.05 -76.56 0.28
#